data_8aa07a59c852b2d3f93c561682959f41
#
_entry.id   8aa07a59c852b2d3f93c561682959f41
#
_cell.length_a   1.000
_cell.length_b   1.000
_cell.length_c   1.000
_cell.angle_alpha   90.00
_cell.angle_beta   90.00
_cell.angle_gamma   90.00
#
_symmetry.space_group_name_H-M   'P 1'
#
loop_
_entity.id
_entity.type
_entity.pdbx_description
1 polymer ?
#
loop_
_entity_poly.entity_id
_entity_poly.type
_entity_poly.pdbx_seq_one_letter_code
_entity_poly.pdbx_strand_id
1 'polypeptide(L)'
;MKLVHVNEPRLEFFNGTHVCPRRGISAYGVYDRNSQTRRTNILLGAVGTNKDLEEFSNLLDRMSHPIHGASEDHKSNLFPDFCGFNSKAGFHSELVFNEDLGRKLRQLDIEKVVRIKDRVRRIDEAINLYYEEVKFLAQNRPVDVVVCVLPKAIFDAVSKDASAEGEEKLEESIEVRSEFNFRRALKAKAMHLGKPLQLLRTESLTSGGKGQQDDATKAWNLATALYYKAGATNPWRLEKNGGSSLSCALGIAFYRSRDKKTLNTSLAQVFDELGNGLILRGTLSPFS
;
A
#
# COMPACT_ATOMS: atom_id res chain seq x y z
N MET A 1 4.61 -3.30 39.94
CA MET A 1 4.49 -3.46 38.50
C MET A 1 5.33 -4.67 38.09
N LYS A 2 4.75 -5.68 37.44
CA LYS A 2 5.49 -6.89 37.00
C LYS A 2 5.82 -6.72 35.52
N LEU A 3 7.10 -6.63 35.21
CA LEU A 3 7.58 -6.62 33.83
C LEU A 3 7.68 -8.07 33.32
N VAL A 4 7.07 -8.35 32.18
CA VAL A 4 7.17 -9.64 31.49
C VAL A 4 7.85 -9.39 30.15
N HIS A 5 8.97 -10.07 29.93
CA HIS A 5 9.64 -10.07 28.61
C HIS A 5 8.93 -11.09 27.71
N VAL A 6 8.44 -10.64 26.58
CA VAL A 6 7.83 -11.49 25.55
C VAL A 6 8.80 -11.56 24.38
N ASN A 7 9.23 -12.75 24.00
CA ASN A 7 10.09 -12.94 22.84
C ASN A 7 9.32 -12.61 21.55
N GLU A 8 10.00 -11.96 20.63
CA GLU A 8 9.45 -11.69 19.30
C GLU A 8 9.22 -13.01 18.55
N PRO A 9 8.04 -13.23 17.94
CA PRO A 9 7.75 -14.46 17.22
C PRO A 9 8.66 -14.61 16.00
N ARG A 10 9.08 -15.84 15.73
CA ARG A 10 9.87 -16.14 14.53
C ARG A 10 8.96 -16.25 13.31
N LEU A 11 9.50 -15.87 12.18
CA LEU A 11 8.88 -15.97 10.86
C LEU A 11 9.59 -17.02 10.04
N GLU A 12 8.82 -17.82 9.32
CA GLU A 12 9.33 -18.81 8.35
C GLU A 12 9.42 -18.19 6.96
N PHE A 13 10.47 -18.53 6.27
CA PHE A 13 10.79 -18.17 4.89
C PHE A 13 11.06 -19.45 4.08
N PHE A 14 11.49 -19.32 2.82
CA PHE A 14 11.69 -20.47 1.94
C PHE A 14 12.58 -21.57 2.56
N ASN A 15 13.74 -21.21 3.11
CA ASN A 15 14.69 -22.17 3.67
C ASN A 15 15.29 -21.73 5.01
N GLY A 16 14.56 -20.98 5.81
CA GLY A 16 15.04 -20.55 7.12
C GLY A 16 14.01 -19.76 7.90
N THR A 17 14.39 -19.32 9.11
CA THR A 17 13.56 -18.54 10.00
C THR A 17 14.29 -17.28 10.47
N HIS A 18 13.56 -16.19 10.65
CA HIS A 18 14.08 -14.93 11.16
C HIS A 18 12.97 -14.11 11.85
N VAL A 19 13.30 -13.26 12.82
CA VAL A 19 12.32 -12.35 13.45
C VAL A 19 11.98 -11.15 12.56
N CYS A 20 12.94 -10.66 11.76
CA CYS A 20 12.74 -9.50 10.89
C CYS A 20 12.37 -9.94 9.47
N PRO A 21 11.19 -9.51 8.92
CA PRO A 21 10.75 -9.89 7.58
C PRO A 21 11.74 -9.51 6.47
N ARG A 22 12.31 -8.30 6.53
CA ARG A 22 13.22 -7.79 5.50
C ARG A 22 14.50 -8.61 5.44
N ARG A 23 15.11 -8.90 6.59
CA ARG A 23 16.32 -9.73 6.67
C ARG A 23 16.02 -11.19 6.30
N GLY A 24 14.87 -11.71 6.69
CA GLY A 24 14.43 -13.06 6.34
C GLY A 24 14.26 -13.23 4.83
N ILE A 25 13.60 -12.29 4.16
CA ILE A 25 13.48 -12.29 2.69
C ILE A 25 14.88 -12.23 2.04
N SER A 26 15.75 -11.33 2.50
CA SER A 26 17.09 -11.18 1.92
C SER A 26 17.94 -12.44 2.08
N ALA A 27 17.86 -13.12 3.22
CA ALA A 27 18.71 -14.28 3.53
C ALA A 27 18.15 -15.60 3.00
N TYR A 28 16.84 -15.78 3.03
CA TYR A 28 16.19 -17.06 2.82
C TYR A 28 15.19 -17.08 1.66
N GLY A 29 14.87 -15.91 1.09
CA GLY A 29 13.83 -15.76 0.06
C GLY A 29 12.42 -15.88 0.61
N VAL A 30 11.44 -15.54 -0.21
CA VAL A 30 10.02 -15.56 0.17
C VAL A 30 9.54 -16.98 0.47
N TYR A 31 8.68 -17.12 1.48
CA TYR A 31 8.12 -18.39 1.95
C TYR A 31 7.44 -19.18 0.83
N ASP A 32 6.68 -18.51 0.00
CA ASP A 32 5.89 -19.09 -1.09
C ASP A 32 6.68 -19.32 -2.39
N ARG A 33 8.01 -19.32 -2.34
CA ARG A 33 8.88 -19.43 -3.52
C ARG A 33 8.51 -20.58 -4.46
N ASN A 34 8.09 -21.72 -3.90
CA ASN A 34 7.71 -22.93 -4.66
C ASN A 34 6.19 -23.00 -4.95
N SER A 35 5.39 -22.00 -4.58
CA SER A 35 3.97 -22.01 -4.86
C SER A 35 3.70 -21.84 -6.36
N GLN A 36 2.87 -22.71 -6.92
CA GLN A 36 2.43 -22.63 -8.33
C GLN A 36 1.54 -21.41 -8.62
N THR A 37 0.92 -20.85 -7.58
CA THR A 37 0.05 -19.68 -7.72
C THR A 37 0.80 -18.35 -7.64
N ARG A 38 2.08 -18.38 -7.26
CA ARG A 38 2.92 -17.20 -7.15
C ARG A 38 3.21 -16.58 -8.52
N ARG A 39 3.12 -15.26 -8.60
CA ARG A 39 3.53 -14.52 -9.79
C ARG A 39 5.05 -14.33 -9.81
N THR A 40 5.72 -14.88 -10.83
CA THR A 40 7.13 -14.60 -11.08
C THR A 40 7.33 -13.27 -11.82
N ASN A 41 6.40 -12.92 -12.71
CA ASN A 41 6.32 -11.62 -13.35
C ASN A 41 5.05 -10.92 -12.89
N ILE A 42 5.20 -9.79 -12.21
CA ILE A 42 4.10 -8.96 -11.71
C ILE A 42 3.90 -7.83 -12.71
N LEU A 43 2.80 -7.89 -13.45
CA LEU A 43 2.45 -6.89 -14.47
C LEU A 43 1.80 -5.67 -13.82
N LEU A 44 2.49 -4.53 -13.89
CA LEU A 44 2.04 -3.28 -13.29
C LEU A 44 1.41 -2.37 -14.33
N GLY A 45 0.14 -2.02 -14.14
CA GLY A 45 -0.44 -0.86 -14.81
C GLY A 45 -0.08 0.42 -14.07
N ALA A 46 0.11 1.53 -14.76
CA ALA A 46 0.36 2.81 -14.11
C ALA A 46 -0.50 3.94 -14.70
N VAL A 47 -0.99 4.82 -13.83
CA VAL A 47 -1.75 6.03 -14.17
C VAL A 47 -1.06 7.24 -13.59
N GLY A 48 -0.71 8.22 -14.41
CA GLY A 48 -0.03 9.45 -13.98
C GLY A 48 0.25 10.38 -15.16
N THR A 49 0.95 11.49 -14.92
CA THR A 49 1.45 12.33 -16.02
C THR A 49 2.55 11.60 -16.79
N ASN A 50 2.93 12.12 -17.97
CA ASN A 50 4.03 11.54 -18.73
C ASN A 50 5.32 11.45 -17.88
N LYS A 51 5.63 12.51 -17.14
CA LYS A 51 6.78 12.56 -16.24
C LYS A 51 6.66 11.53 -15.11
N ASP A 52 5.46 11.36 -14.53
CA ASP A 52 5.24 10.37 -13.47
C ASP A 52 5.46 8.94 -13.96
N LEU A 53 5.04 8.63 -15.20
CA LEU A 53 5.22 7.30 -15.78
C LEU A 53 6.69 7.00 -16.07
N GLU A 54 7.45 7.99 -16.54
CA GLU A 54 8.89 7.90 -16.75
C GLU A 54 9.63 7.70 -15.42
N GLU A 55 9.34 8.53 -14.39
CA GLU A 55 9.92 8.38 -13.05
C GLU A 55 9.51 7.06 -12.38
N PHE A 56 8.31 6.56 -12.64
CA PHE A 56 7.89 5.25 -12.16
C PHE A 56 8.71 4.12 -12.80
N SER A 57 8.95 4.19 -14.10
CA SER A 57 9.83 3.24 -14.79
C SER A 57 11.25 3.26 -14.21
N ASN A 58 11.81 4.45 -13.98
CA ASN A 58 13.12 4.64 -13.36
C ASN A 58 13.16 4.09 -11.92
N LEU A 59 12.08 4.25 -11.16
CA LEU A 59 11.97 3.67 -9.82
C LEU A 59 12.00 2.14 -9.85
N LEU A 60 11.27 1.50 -10.78
CA LEU A 60 11.26 0.05 -10.92
C LEU A 60 12.63 -0.50 -11.32
N ASP A 61 13.35 0.20 -12.22
CA ASP A 61 14.70 -0.15 -12.58
C ASP A 61 15.63 -0.09 -11.36
N ARG A 62 15.61 1.00 -10.59
CA ARG A 62 16.37 1.09 -9.33
C ARG A 62 16.01 -0.02 -8.35
N MET A 63 14.73 -0.34 -8.20
CA MET A 63 14.25 -1.40 -7.31
C MET A 63 14.63 -2.81 -7.78
N SER A 64 14.98 -3.02 -9.04
CA SER A 64 15.47 -4.32 -9.51
C SER A 64 16.86 -4.65 -8.97
N HIS A 65 17.59 -3.65 -8.46
CA HIS A 65 18.94 -3.75 -7.91
C HIS A 65 18.94 -3.56 -6.37
N PRO A 66 19.98 -4.03 -5.67
CA PRO A 66 20.16 -3.74 -4.25
C PRO A 66 20.26 -2.24 -3.99
N ILE A 67 19.64 -1.77 -2.91
CA ILE A 67 19.69 -0.38 -2.45
C ILE A 67 20.20 -0.37 -1.01
N HIS A 68 21.28 0.36 -0.75
CA HIS A 68 21.82 0.49 0.59
C HIS A 68 20.88 1.31 1.49
N GLY A 69 20.67 0.82 2.70
CA GLY A 69 19.98 1.54 3.76
C GLY A 69 20.80 2.73 4.27
N ALA A 70 20.15 3.65 4.95
CA ALA A 70 20.85 4.78 5.57
C ALA A 70 21.81 4.28 6.66
N SER A 71 23.09 4.23 6.34
CA SER A 71 24.16 3.79 7.23
C SER A 71 24.67 4.93 8.10
N GLU A 72 23.98 5.25 9.18
CA GLU A 72 24.66 5.76 10.36
C GLU A 72 24.99 4.54 11.22
N ASP A 73 26.24 4.37 11.63
CA ASP A 73 26.88 3.17 12.20
C ASP A 73 26.15 2.44 13.34
N HIS A 74 25.09 3.01 13.90
CA HIS A 74 24.34 2.44 15.02
C HIS A 74 22.91 2.01 14.71
N LYS A 75 22.41 2.17 13.48
CA LYS A 75 21.01 1.92 13.11
C LYS A 75 20.79 0.93 11.97
N SER A 76 21.83 0.24 11.53
CA SER A 76 21.75 -0.78 10.44
C SER A 76 20.71 -1.86 10.70
N ASN A 77 20.36 -2.12 11.95
CA ASN A 77 19.31 -3.07 12.31
C ASN A 77 17.89 -2.55 12.02
N LEU A 78 17.69 -1.23 12.06
CA LEU A 78 16.39 -0.61 11.78
C LEU A 78 16.19 -0.32 10.29
N PHE A 79 17.29 -0.08 9.56
CA PHE A 79 17.30 0.29 8.14
C PHE A 79 18.13 -0.71 7.32
N PRO A 80 17.67 -1.96 7.17
CA PRO A 80 18.40 -2.97 6.40
C PRO A 80 18.41 -2.62 4.92
N ASP A 81 19.51 -2.96 4.25
CA ASP A 81 19.63 -2.86 2.81
C ASP A 81 18.47 -3.56 2.12
N PHE A 82 18.01 -2.99 1.02
CA PHE A 82 17.05 -3.64 0.14
C PHE A 82 17.78 -4.60 -0.80
N CYS A 83 17.36 -5.84 -0.86
CA CYS A 83 18.03 -6.89 -1.64
C CYS A 83 17.81 -6.82 -3.15
N GLY A 84 16.98 -5.89 -3.61
CA GLY A 84 16.49 -5.85 -4.98
C GLY A 84 15.22 -6.68 -5.18
N PHE A 85 14.37 -6.24 -6.12
CA PHE A 85 13.20 -6.99 -6.56
C PHE A 85 13.48 -7.60 -7.93
N ASN A 86 14.03 -8.80 -7.94
CA ASN A 86 14.42 -9.51 -9.15
C ASN A 86 14.26 -11.03 -9.00
N SER A 87 14.43 -11.76 -10.10
CA SER A 87 14.28 -13.23 -10.14
C SER A 87 15.36 -14.00 -9.38
N LYS A 88 16.49 -13.37 -9.02
CA LYS A 88 17.67 -14.04 -8.46
C LYS A 88 17.71 -14.01 -6.94
N ALA A 89 17.11 -13.01 -6.31
CA ALA A 89 17.23 -12.78 -4.86
C ALA A 89 15.90 -12.35 -4.23
N GLY A 90 15.81 -12.47 -2.93
CA GLY A 90 14.72 -11.95 -2.10
C GLY A 90 13.35 -12.44 -2.52
N PHE A 91 12.67 -11.62 -3.30
CA PHE A 91 11.31 -11.91 -3.77
C PHE A 91 11.25 -12.96 -4.88
N HIS A 92 12.35 -13.23 -5.58
CA HIS A 92 12.42 -14.14 -6.72
C HIS A 92 11.30 -13.90 -7.76
N SER A 93 10.96 -12.65 -8.00
CA SER A 93 9.94 -12.17 -8.93
C SER A 93 10.42 -10.88 -9.58
N GLU A 94 9.83 -10.49 -10.68
CA GLU A 94 10.15 -9.26 -11.41
C GLU A 94 8.92 -8.34 -11.47
N LEU A 95 9.14 -7.02 -11.36
CA LEU A 95 8.14 -6.00 -11.59
C LEU A 95 8.23 -5.58 -13.06
N VAL A 96 7.17 -5.80 -13.82
CA VAL A 96 7.14 -5.54 -15.27
C VAL A 96 6.21 -4.38 -15.56
N PHE A 97 6.75 -3.34 -16.17
CA PHE A 97 6.03 -2.18 -16.66
C PHE A 97 6.58 -1.78 -18.03
N ASN A 98 5.70 -1.42 -18.95
CA ASN A 98 6.03 -0.86 -20.25
C ASN A 98 5.01 0.21 -20.65
N GLU A 99 5.23 0.92 -21.76
CA GLU A 99 4.36 2.01 -22.21
C GLU A 99 2.91 1.57 -22.47
N ASP A 100 2.67 0.35 -22.94
CA ASP A 100 1.32 -0.18 -23.19
C ASP A 100 0.50 -0.37 -21.92
N LEU A 101 1.18 -0.48 -20.76
CA LEU A 101 0.58 -0.57 -19.45
C LEU A 101 0.49 0.80 -18.74
N GLY A 102 0.90 1.87 -19.42
CA GLY A 102 0.84 3.25 -18.94
C GLY A 102 -0.42 3.98 -19.42
N ARG A 103 -1.07 4.75 -18.54
CA ARG A 103 -2.17 5.66 -18.88
C ARG A 103 -1.81 7.09 -18.48
N LYS A 104 -1.80 7.97 -19.47
CA LYS A 104 -1.32 9.36 -19.31
C LYS A 104 -2.47 10.28 -18.95
N LEU A 105 -2.39 10.91 -17.78
CA LEU A 105 -3.27 12.01 -17.42
C LEU A 105 -2.84 13.28 -18.16
N ARG A 106 -3.80 13.92 -18.85
CA ARG A 106 -3.51 15.16 -19.58
C ARG A 106 -3.44 16.33 -18.60
N GLN A 107 -2.47 17.19 -18.77
CA GLN A 107 -2.29 18.38 -17.95
C GLN A 107 -3.56 19.26 -17.87
N LEU A 108 -4.27 19.40 -19.01
CA LEU A 108 -5.52 20.17 -19.05
C LEU A 108 -6.62 19.59 -18.15
N ASP A 109 -6.70 18.28 -18.00
CA ASP A 109 -7.71 17.65 -17.15
C ASP A 109 -7.34 17.79 -15.66
N ILE A 110 -6.04 17.69 -15.34
CA ILE A 110 -5.53 18.01 -14.00
C ILE A 110 -5.88 19.45 -13.63
N GLU A 111 -5.62 20.42 -14.49
CA GLU A 111 -5.93 21.84 -14.27
C GLU A 111 -7.42 22.08 -14.08
N LYS A 112 -8.29 21.41 -14.85
CA LYS A 112 -9.74 21.50 -14.67
C LYS A 112 -10.15 21.09 -13.27
N VAL A 113 -9.63 19.94 -12.78
CA VAL A 113 -9.90 19.45 -11.42
C VAL A 113 -9.43 20.45 -10.37
N VAL A 114 -8.19 20.93 -10.49
CA VAL A 114 -7.59 21.88 -9.51
C VAL A 114 -8.36 23.19 -9.41
N ARG A 115 -8.96 23.68 -10.53
CA ARG A 115 -9.75 24.92 -10.56
C ARG A 115 -11.15 24.82 -9.91
N ILE A 116 -11.62 23.62 -9.59
CA ILE A 116 -12.92 23.43 -8.94
C ILE A 116 -12.84 23.99 -7.51
N LYS A 117 -13.66 24.99 -7.20
CA LYS A 117 -13.69 25.63 -5.87
C LYS A 117 -14.35 24.74 -4.82
N ASP A 118 -15.46 24.08 -5.17
CA ASP A 118 -16.15 23.18 -4.26
C ASP A 118 -15.29 21.94 -3.99
N ARG A 119 -15.00 21.69 -2.73
CA ARG A 119 -14.09 20.63 -2.29
C ARG A 119 -14.63 19.24 -2.60
N VAL A 120 -15.89 19.00 -2.32
CA VAL A 120 -16.49 17.66 -2.51
C VAL A 120 -16.46 17.32 -3.99
N ARG A 121 -16.93 18.24 -4.83
CA ARG A 121 -16.92 18.10 -6.28
C ARG A 121 -15.49 17.93 -6.83
N ARG A 122 -14.51 18.68 -6.29
CA ARG A 122 -13.10 18.55 -6.69
C ARG A 122 -12.53 17.17 -6.39
N ILE A 123 -12.82 16.62 -5.21
CA ILE A 123 -12.40 15.26 -4.85
C ILE A 123 -13.08 14.23 -5.75
N ASP A 124 -14.37 14.37 -6.01
CA ASP A 124 -15.12 13.45 -6.86
C ASP A 124 -14.60 13.47 -8.31
N GLU A 125 -14.31 14.65 -8.86
CA GLU A 125 -13.73 14.78 -10.20
C GLU A 125 -12.29 14.23 -10.27
N ALA A 126 -11.49 14.41 -9.22
CA ALA A 126 -10.18 13.79 -9.13
C ALA A 126 -10.30 12.25 -9.11
N ILE A 127 -11.25 11.70 -8.35
CA ILE A 127 -11.53 10.26 -8.32
C ILE A 127 -11.95 9.77 -9.70
N ASN A 128 -12.85 10.48 -10.39
CA ASN A 128 -13.33 10.14 -11.72
C ASN A 128 -12.18 10.11 -12.74
N LEU A 129 -11.30 11.11 -12.69
CA LEU A 129 -10.14 11.21 -13.57
C LEU A 129 -9.23 9.97 -13.49
N TYR A 130 -8.94 9.50 -12.27
CA TYR A 130 -8.14 8.28 -12.09
C TYR A 130 -8.93 7.02 -12.39
N TYR A 131 -10.19 6.97 -11.98
CA TYR A 131 -11.02 5.79 -12.11
C TYR A 131 -11.20 5.34 -13.56
N GLU A 132 -11.42 6.27 -14.50
CA GLU A 132 -11.59 5.93 -15.92
C GLU A 132 -10.32 5.27 -16.51
N GLU A 133 -9.15 5.75 -16.13
CA GLU A 133 -7.88 5.19 -16.57
C GLU A 133 -7.58 3.83 -15.91
N VAL A 134 -7.90 3.70 -14.61
CA VAL A 134 -7.81 2.41 -13.89
C VAL A 134 -8.75 1.38 -14.51
N LYS A 135 -9.99 1.77 -14.81
CA LYS A 135 -10.99 0.92 -15.46
C LYS A 135 -10.49 0.43 -16.81
N PHE A 136 -9.94 1.33 -17.62
CA PHE A 136 -9.37 0.96 -18.92
C PHE A 136 -8.27 -0.11 -18.77
N LEU A 137 -7.31 0.10 -17.85
CA LEU A 137 -6.24 -0.87 -17.61
C LEU A 137 -6.78 -2.21 -17.11
N ALA A 138 -7.71 -2.18 -16.16
CA ALA A 138 -8.27 -3.39 -15.58
C ALA A 138 -9.05 -4.25 -16.59
N GLN A 139 -9.71 -3.62 -17.55
CA GLN A 139 -10.55 -4.29 -18.54
C GLN A 139 -9.81 -4.66 -19.82
N ASN A 140 -8.76 -3.93 -20.21
CA ASN A 140 -8.13 -4.06 -21.52
C ASN A 140 -6.66 -4.47 -21.48
N ARG A 141 -6.07 -4.61 -20.32
CA ARG A 141 -4.65 -4.98 -20.15
C ARG A 141 -4.48 -6.10 -19.12
N PRO A 142 -3.48 -6.98 -19.29
CA PRO A 142 -3.23 -8.10 -18.36
C PRO A 142 -2.47 -7.62 -17.11
N VAL A 143 -2.97 -6.58 -16.42
CA VAL A 143 -2.32 -6.03 -15.23
C VAL A 143 -2.67 -6.84 -13.98
N ASP A 144 -1.72 -7.02 -13.09
CA ASP A 144 -1.93 -7.62 -11.75
C ASP A 144 -2.26 -6.56 -10.71
N VAL A 145 -1.58 -5.41 -10.78
CA VAL A 145 -1.76 -4.27 -9.86
C VAL A 145 -1.78 -2.99 -10.69
N VAL A 146 -2.63 -2.02 -10.33
CA VAL A 146 -2.60 -0.69 -10.94
C VAL A 146 -2.02 0.32 -9.95
N VAL A 147 -0.97 1.02 -10.38
CA VAL A 147 -0.31 2.08 -9.61
C VAL A 147 -0.84 3.43 -10.07
N CYS A 148 -1.42 4.19 -9.13
CA CYS A 148 -1.88 5.56 -9.39
C CYS A 148 -0.85 6.53 -8.80
N VAL A 149 -0.15 7.27 -9.65
CA VAL A 149 0.80 8.31 -9.23
C VAL A 149 0.05 9.64 -9.14
N LEU A 150 0.11 10.27 -7.97
CA LEU A 150 -0.55 11.56 -7.71
C LEU A 150 0.46 12.69 -7.89
N PRO A 151 0.32 13.51 -8.95
CA PRO A 151 1.07 14.75 -9.09
C PRO A 151 0.81 15.68 -7.91
N LYS A 152 1.80 16.49 -7.55
CA LYS A 152 1.68 17.46 -6.46
C LYS A 152 0.43 18.33 -6.58
N ALA A 153 0.07 18.77 -7.79
CA ALA A 153 -1.12 19.58 -8.02
C ALA A 153 -2.43 18.88 -7.59
N ILE A 154 -2.59 17.60 -7.92
CA ILE A 154 -3.75 16.80 -7.49
C ILE A 154 -3.68 16.54 -5.99
N PHE A 155 -2.50 16.16 -5.47
CA PHE A 155 -2.32 15.93 -4.04
C PHE A 155 -2.73 17.17 -3.23
N ASP A 156 -2.21 18.33 -3.58
CA ASP A 156 -2.54 19.61 -2.94
C ASP A 156 -4.04 19.92 -3.06
N ALA A 157 -4.63 19.70 -4.24
CA ALA A 157 -6.04 19.99 -4.47
C ALA A 157 -7.01 19.13 -3.62
N VAL A 158 -6.65 17.87 -3.35
CA VAL A 158 -7.49 16.98 -2.52
C VAL A 158 -7.19 17.11 -1.03
N SER A 159 -6.04 17.71 -0.64
CA SER A 159 -5.58 17.81 0.74
C SER A 159 -5.85 19.18 1.40
N LYS A 160 -5.79 20.30 0.66
CA LYS A 160 -5.58 21.65 1.18
C LYS A 160 -6.76 22.41 1.80
N ASP A 161 -7.99 21.96 1.77
CA ASP A 161 -9.10 22.79 2.26
C ASP A 161 -9.56 22.47 3.70
N ALA A 162 -8.69 21.92 4.50
CA ALA A 162 -9.03 21.60 5.87
C ALA A 162 -8.65 22.72 6.88
N SER A 163 -7.87 23.70 6.44
CA SER A 163 -7.28 24.75 7.28
C SER A 163 -8.09 26.06 7.35
N ALA A 164 -9.27 26.14 6.71
CA ALA A 164 -10.04 27.38 6.66
C ALA A 164 -10.92 27.65 7.90
N GLU A 165 -11.04 26.71 8.84
CA GLU A 165 -11.81 26.91 10.07
C GLU A 165 -10.94 26.62 11.31
N GLY A 166 -10.13 27.58 11.69
CA GLY A 166 -9.58 27.85 13.02
C GLY A 166 -9.19 26.67 13.91
N GLU A 167 -7.94 26.19 13.79
CA GLU A 167 -7.14 25.66 14.92
C GLU A 167 -5.79 25.15 14.40
N GLU A 168 -4.73 25.93 14.62
CA GLU A 168 -3.35 25.67 14.16
C GLU A 168 -2.70 24.35 14.61
N LYS A 169 -3.32 23.58 15.48
CA LYS A 169 -2.81 22.29 15.97
C LYS A 169 -3.40 21.05 15.29
N LEU A 170 -4.31 21.25 14.32
CA LEU A 170 -5.00 20.16 13.63
C LEU A 170 -4.54 19.98 12.16
N GLU A 171 -3.65 20.82 11.64
CA GLU A 171 -3.34 20.88 10.20
C GLU A 171 -2.82 19.55 9.64
N GLU A 172 -1.84 18.93 10.30
CA GLU A 172 -1.28 17.64 9.86
C GLU A 172 -2.32 16.50 9.89
N SER A 173 -3.23 16.54 10.88
CA SER A 173 -4.29 15.54 11.04
C SER A 173 -5.41 15.67 9.99
N ILE A 174 -5.65 16.86 9.46
CA ILE A 174 -6.73 17.17 8.51
C ILE A 174 -6.29 16.95 7.06
N GLU A 175 -5.05 17.31 6.71
CA GLU A 175 -4.45 16.97 5.40
C GLU A 175 -4.39 15.45 5.20
N VAL A 176 -3.90 14.73 6.21
CA VAL A 176 -3.88 13.26 6.22
C VAL A 176 -5.29 12.67 6.08
N ARG A 177 -6.30 13.24 6.75
CA ARG A 177 -7.70 12.77 6.63
C ARG A 177 -8.28 13.01 5.24
N SER A 178 -7.97 14.11 4.59
CA SER A 178 -8.48 14.45 3.25
C SER A 178 -7.86 13.58 2.17
N GLU A 179 -6.54 13.41 2.18
CA GLU A 179 -5.87 12.45 1.30
C GLU A 179 -6.39 11.02 1.54
N PHE A 180 -6.61 10.67 2.79
CA PHE A 180 -7.13 9.38 3.18
C PHE A 180 -8.55 9.14 2.62
N ASN A 181 -9.38 10.18 2.55
CA ASN A 181 -10.71 10.11 1.93
C ASN A 181 -10.62 9.89 0.42
N PHE A 182 -9.77 10.62 -0.29
CA PHE A 182 -9.52 10.40 -1.72
C PHE A 182 -9.03 8.97 -1.99
N ARG A 183 -8.01 8.51 -1.26
CA ARG A 183 -7.46 7.16 -1.40
C ARG A 183 -8.49 6.07 -1.15
N ARG A 184 -9.31 6.22 -0.10
CA ARG A 184 -10.37 5.26 0.24
C ARG A 184 -11.46 5.25 -0.81
N ALA A 185 -11.92 6.42 -1.24
CA ALA A 185 -13.00 6.55 -2.20
C ALA A 185 -12.60 6.00 -3.58
N LEU A 186 -11.39 6.31 -4.06
CA LEU A 186 -10.89 5.74 -5.31
C LEU A 186 -10.79 4.21 -5.24
N LYS A 187 -10.24 3.66 -4.15
CA LYS A 187 -10.17 2.20 -3.96
C LYS A 187 -11.55 1.57 -3.88
N ALA A 188 -12.48 2.18 -3.13
CA ALA A 188 -13.85 1.67 -3.01
C ALA A 188 -14.57 1.68 -4.36
N LYS A 189 -14.43 2.76 -5.13
CA LYS A 189 -15.00 2.88 -6.46
C LYS A 189 -14.45 1.84 -7.45
N ALA A 190 -13.15 1.55 -7.37
CA ALA A 190 -12.48 0.61 -8.27
C ALA A 190 -12.52 -0.86 -7.78
N MET A 191 -13.07 -1.14 -6.62
CA MET A 191 -13.04 -2.48 -6.01
C MET A 191 -13.66 -3.56 -6.90
N HIS A 192 -14.77 -3.25 -7.58
CA HIS A 192 -15.47 -4.18 -8.46
C HIS A 192 -14.68 -4.56 -9.73
N LEU A 193 -13.61 -3.82 -10.06
CA LEU A 193 -12.73 -4.13 -11.19
C LEU A 193 -11.81 -5.33 -10.91
N GLY A 194 -11.74 -5.79 -9.65
CA GLY A 194 -10.96 -6.95 -9.25
C GLY A 194 -9.43 -6.76 -9.36
N LYS A 195 -8.97 -5.51 -9.56
CA LYS A 195 -7.54 -5.18 -9.63
C LYS A 195 -7.15 -4.28 -8.45
N PRO A 196 -6.20 -4.70 -7.59
CA PRO A 196 -5.77 -3.90 -6.47
C PRO A 196 -5.04 -2.64 -6.90
N LEU A 197 -5.25 -1.55 -6.14
CA LEU A 197 -4.63 -0.26 -6.39
C LEU A 197 -3.50 0.03 -5.41
N GLN A 198 -2.40 0.60 -5.93
CA GLN A 198 -1.34 1.23 -5.16
C GLN A 198 -1.27 2.71 -5.51
N LEU A 199 -1.41 3.59 -4.50
CA LEU A 199 -1.26 5.02 -4.71
C LEU A 199 0.13 5.44 -4.26
N LEU A 200 0.80 6.24 -5.08
CA LEU A 200 2.09 6.86 -4.82
C LEU A 200 1.99 8.37 -5.05
N ARG A 201 2.79 9.15 -4.35
CA ARG A 201 3.00 10.58 -4.67
C ARG A 201 4.18 10.69 -5.64
N THR A 202 4.16 11.66 -6.54
CA THR A 202 5.28 11.94 -7.44
C THR A 202 6.61 12.07 -6.67
N GLU A 203 6.60 12.75 -5.52
CA GLU A 203 7.78 12.92 -4.68
C GLU A 203 8.35 11.59 -4.15
N SER A 204 7.54 10.53 -4.08
CA SER A 204 7.99 9.20 -3.62
C SER A 204 8.73 8.42 -4.70
N LEU A 205 8.66 8.86 -5.95
CA LEU A 205 9.32 8.20 -7.08
C LEU A 205 10.82 8.52 -7.17
N THR A 206 11.22 9.67 -6.61
CA THR A 206 12.60 10.14 -6.67
C THR A 206 13.33 9.91 -5.34
N SER A 207 14.67 9.87 -5.41
CA SER A 207 15.56 9.68 -4.26
C SER A 207 15.87 11.01 -3.56
N GLY A 208 16.15 10.97 -2.25
CA GLY A 208 16.84 12.05 -1.53
C GLY A 208 16.00 13.26 -1.14
N GLY A 209 14.67 13.19 -1.10
CA GLY A 209 13.83 14.29 -0.61
C GLY A 209 14.00 14.55 0.89
N LYS A 210 14.12 15.84 1.31
CA LYS A 210 14.15 16.24 2.74
C LYS A 210 12.88 15.71 3.46
N GLY A 211 13.07 15.05 4.61
CA GLY A 211 11.97 14.52 5.42
C GLY A 211 11.36 13.22 4.89
N GLN A 212 11.91 12.63 3.83
CA GLN A 212 11.49 11.32 3.34
C GLN A 212 12.24 10.19 4.05
N GLN A 213 11.62 9.01 4.09
CA GLN A 213 12.31 7.78 4.47
C GLN A 213 13.47 7.49 3.51
N ASP A 214 14.47 6.75 3.98
CA ASP A 214 15.57 6.30 3.12
C ASP A 214 15.06 5.42 1.96
N ASP A 215 15.82 5.38 0.88
CA ASP A 215 15.39 4.74 -0.36
C ASP A 215 15.23 3.22 -0.22
N ALA A 216 16.05 2.57 0.60
CA ALA A 216 15.90 1.13 0.88
C ALA A 216 14.59 0.83 1.63
N THR A 217 14.23 1.66 2.62
CA THR A 217 12.94 1.53 3.34
C THR A 217 11.75 1.78 2.41
N LYS A 218 11.82 2.80 1.54
CA LYS A 218 10.77 3.04 0.52
C LYS A 218 10.62 1.83 -0.42
N ALA A 219 11.74 1.29 -0.89
CA ALA A 219 11.76 0.12 -1.76
C ALA A 219 11.18 -1.12 -1.07
N TRP A 220 11.56 -1.40 0.19
CA TRP A 220 10.98 -2.48 0.99
C TRP A 220 9.47 -2.38 1.12
N ASN A 221 8.97 -1.19 1.47
CA ASN A 221 7.55 -0.95 1.68
C ASN A 221 6.76 -1.14 0.37
N LEU A 222 7.26 -0.59 -0.74
CA LEU A 222 6.61 -0.71 -2.05
C LEU A 222 6.67 -2.14 -2.58
N ALA A 223 7.85 -2.78 -2.53
CA ALA A 223 8.05 -4.15 -2.96
C ALA A 223 7.10 -5.13 -2.25
N THR A 224 7.04 -5.07 -0.93
CA THR A 224 6.14 -5.89 -0.12
C THR A 224 4.68 -5.63 -0.48
N ALA A 225 4.29 -4.36 -0.63
CA ALA A 225 2.92 -3.99 -0.98
C ALA A 225 2.52 -4.50 -2.36
N LEU A 226 3.39 -4.39 -3.36
CA LEU A 226 3.14 -4.88 -4.72
C LEU A 226 3.09 -6.40 -4.76
N TYR A 227 4.00 -7.08 -4.05
CA TYR A 227 4.03 -8.53 -3.96
C TYR A 227 2.71 -9.11 -3.43
N TYR A 228 2.22 -8.60 -2.28
CA TYR A 228 0.94 -9.03 -1.74
C TYR A 228 -0.25 -8.71 -2.67
N LYS A 229 -0.25 -7.54 -3.30
CA LYS A 229 -1.33 -7.12 -4.20
C LYS A 229 -1.40 -7.92 -5.50
N ALA A 230 -0.30 -8.46 -5.95
CA ALA A 230 -0.27 -9.28 -7.15
C ALA A 230 -0.97 -10.66 -7.00
N GLY A 231 -1.67 -10.87 -5.90
CA GLY A 231 -2.33 -12.14 -5.60
C GLY A 231 -1.33 -13.19 -5.12
N ALA A 232 -0.18 -12.74 -4.65
CA ALA A 232 0.79 -13.61 -4.03
C ALA A 232 0.20 -14.25 -2.77
N THR A 233 0.64 -15.40 -2.51
CA THR A 233 0.64 -16.04 -1.24
C THR A 233 1.60 -15.28 -0.29
N ASN A 234 1.90 -15.80 0.85
CA ASN A 234 2.62 -15.06 1.87
C ASN A 234 4.14 -15.04 1.62
N PRO A 235 4.82 -13.90 1.60
CA PRO A 235 6.27 -13.85 1.53
C PRO A 235 6.95 -14.39 2.81
N TRP A 236 6.24 -14.45 3.94
CA TRP A 236 6.60 -15.12 5.20
C TRP A 236 5.35 -15.57 5.94
N ARG A 237 5.49 -16.45 6.90
CA ARG A 237 4.43 -16.80 7.86
C ARG A 237 5.00 -16.92 9.27
N LEU A 238 4.13 -16.93 10.29
CA LEU A 238 4.56 -17.25 11.64
C LEU A 238 5.06 -18.70 11.73
N GLU A 239 6.18 -18.90 12.42
CA GLU A 239 6.69 -20.23 12.73
C GLU A 239 5.66 -21.01 13.54
N LYS A 240 5.33 -22.20 13.07
CA LYS A 240 4.39 -23.07 13.80
C LYS A 240 5.12 -23.72 14.97
N ASN A 241 4.89 -23.25 16.18
CA ASN A 241 5.25 -23.96 17.40
C ASN A 241 4.36 -25.21 17.50
N GLY A 242 4.98 -26.41 17.45
CA GLY A 242 4.31 -27.69 17.33
C GLY A 242 3.06 -27.83 18.19
N GLY A 243 1.91 -28.08 17.55
CA GLY A 243 0.64 -28.26 18.20
C GLY A 243 -0.45 -27.26 17.78
N SER A 244 -0.32 -26.58 16.65
CA SER A 244 -1.33 -25.60 16.23
C SER A 244 -2.64 -26.25 15.83
N SER A 245 -3.63 -26.14 16.69
CA SER A 245 -5.03 -26.09 16.25
C SER A 245 -5.20 -24.86 15.32
N LEU A 246 -5.99 -24.99 14.28
CA LEU A 246 -6.44 -23.88 13.43
C LEU A 246 -6.81 -22.69 14.31
N SER A 247 -6.05 -21.60 14.21
CA SER A 247 -6.34 -20.37 14.94
C SER A 247 -6.89 -19.33 13.98
N CYS A 248 -7.97 -18.68 14.37
CA CYS A 248 -8.44 -17.50 13.69
C CYS A 248 -8.38 -16.30 14.63
N ALA A 249 -8.11 -15.12 14.08
CA ALA A 249 -8.17 -13.87 14.81
C ALA A 249 -9.47 -13.14 14.47
N LEU A 250 -10.28 -12.83 15.50
CA LEU A 250 -11.51 -12.06 15.36
C LEU A 250 -11.26 -10.63 15.88
N GLY A 251 -11.35 -9.66 15.00
CA GLY A 251 -11.30 -8.24 15.35
C GLY A 251 -12.70 -7.63 15.33
N ILE A 252 -13.10 -6.99 16.44
CA ILE A 252 -14.36 -6.25 16.54
C ILE A 252 -14.03 -4.79 16.81
N ALA A 253 -14.53 -3.89 15.96
CA ALA A 253 -14.37 -2.45 16.15
C ALA A 253 -15.70 -1.82 16.59
N PHE A 254 -15.59 -0.86 17.50
CA PHE A 254 -16.72 -0.07 17.98
C PHE A 254 -16.51 1.39 17.60
N TYR A 255 -17.58 2.10 17.25
CA TYR A 255 -17.54 3.53 17.05
C TYR A 255 -18.75 4.22 17.70
N ARG A 256 -18.55 5.43 18.17
CA ARG A 256 -19.64 6.26 18.65
C ARG A 256 -20.30 7.00 17.52
N SER A 257 -21.65 7.07 17.53
CA SER A 257 -22.39 7.92 16.63
C SER A 257 -21.98 9.39 16.75
N ARG A 258 -22.28 10.22 15.74
CA ARG A 258 -21.91 11.65 15.76
C ARG A 258 -22.52 12.42 16.94
N ASP A 259 -23.72 12.03 17.39
CA ASP A 259 -24.39 12.58 18.56
C ASP A 259 -23.83 12.07 19.90
N LYS A 260 -22.84 11.15 19.86
CA LYS A 260 -22.18 10.51 21.00
C LYS A 260 -23.12 9.71 21.93
N LYS A 261 -24.38 9.47 21.53
CA LYS A 261 -25.38 8.79 22.37
C LYS A 261 -25.40 7.28 22.17
N THR A 262 -24.98 6.80 21.00
CA THR A 262 -25.00 5.36 20.69
C THR A 262 -23.62 4.85 20.40
N LEU A 263 -23.31 3.65 20.89
CA LEU A 263 -22.12 2.87 20.56
C LEU A 263 -22.54 1.83 19.50
N ASN A 264 -21.95 1.90 18.33
CA ASN A 264 -22.24 0.96 17.26
C ASN A 264 -21.06 0.02 17.03
N THR A 265 -21.33 -1.26 16.78
CA THR A 265 -20.35 -2.17 16.20
C THR A 265 -20.25 -1.87 14.70
N SER A 266 -19.03 -1.65 14.22
CA SER A 266 -18.85 -1.37 12.79
C SER A 266 -18.79 -2.62 11.96
N LEU A 267 -17.92 -3.55 12.35
CA LEU A 267 -17.59 -4.75 11.58
C LEU A 267 -16.88 -5.76 12.47
N ALA A 268 -17.19 -7.03 12.26
CA ALA A 268 -16.34 -8.11 12.72
C ALA A 268 -15.48 -8.60 11.54
N GLN A 269 -14.18 -8.64 11.72
CA GLN A 269 -13.23 -9.20 10.75
C GLN A 269 -12.61 -10.45 11.35
N VAL A 270 -12.71 -11.54 10.62
CA VAL A 270 -12.05 -12.80 10.97
C VAL A 270 -10.90 -13.03 10.01
N PHE A 271 -9.75 -13.34 10.54
CA PHE A 271 -8.57 -13.69 9.75
C PHE A 271 -8.14 -15.12 10.07
N ASP A 272 -7.86 -15.90 9.04
CA ASP A 272 -7.23 -17.20 9.19
C ASP A 272 -5.70 -17.10 9.42
N GLU A 273 -5.05 -18.24 9.57
CA GLU A 273 -3.58 -18.31 9.77
C GLU A 273 -2.78 -17.76 8.57
N LEU A 274 -3.39 -17.67 7.41
CA LEU A 274 -2.77 -17.15 6.18
C LEU A 274 -3.04 -15.66 5.98
N GLY A 275 -3.83 -15.04 6.87
CA GLY A 275 -4.23 -13.64 6.75
C GLY A 275 -5.40 -13.42 5.79
N ASN A 276 -6.07 -14.47 5.31
CA ASN A 276 -7.29 -14.33 4.54
C ASN A 276 -8.41 -13.80 5.43
N GLY A 277 -9.02 -12.70 5.01
CA GLY A 277 -10.03 -12.00 5.79
C GLY A 277 -11.45 -12.36 5.36
N LEU A 278 -12.30 -12.68 6.32
CA LEU A 278 -13.75 -12.73 6.15
C LEU A 278 -14.38 -11.54 6.90
N ILE A 279 -15.19 -10.76 6.21
CA ILE A 279 -15.91 -9.63 6.80
C ILE A 279 -17.33 -10.07 7.14
N LEU A 280 -17.68 -10.06 8.42
CA LEU A 280 -19.02 -10.33 8.89
C LEU A 280 -19.72 -8.97 9.14
N ARG A 281 -20.80 -8.73 8.42
CA ARG A 281 -21.70 -7.60 8.69
C ARG A 281 -22.79 -8.08 9.64
N GLY A 282 -22.80 -7.55 10.85
CA GLY A 282 -23.97 -7.70 11.73
C GLY A 282 -25.09 -6.76 11.31
N THR A 283 -26.34 -7.15 11.53
CA THR A 283 -27.46 -6.22 11.55
C THR A 283 -27.29 -5.28 12.73
N LEU A 284 -27.47 -3.96 12.48
CA LEU A 284 -27.46 -2.95 13.54
C LEU A 284 -28.59 -3.28 14.55
N SER A 285 -28.25 -3.86 15.68
CA SER A 285 -29.14 -3.88 16.84
C SER A 285 -28.67 -2.80 17.83
N PRO A 286 -29.53 -1.86 18.23
CA PRO A 286 -29.21 -0.94 19.29
C PRO A 286 -29.00 -1.74 20.58
N PHE A 287 -27.88 -1.55 21.25
CA PHE A 287 -27.72 -2.00 22.61
C PHE A 287 -28.65 -1.14 23.49
N SER A 288 -29.65 -1.77 24.08
CA SER A 288 -30.48 -1.20 25.17
C SER A 288 -29.71 -1.15 26.46
#